data_f2dbaa712d3d04128a3b75a9579288be
#
_entry.id   f2dbaa712d3d04128a3b75a9579288be
#
_cell.length_a   1.000
_cell.length_b   1.000
_cell.length_c   1.000
_cell.angle_alpha   90.00
_cell.angle_beta   90.00
_cell.angle_gamma   90.00
#
_symmetry.space_group_name_H-M   'P 1'
#
loop_
_entity.id
_entity.type
_entity.pdbx_description
1 polymer ?
#
loop_
_entity_poly.entity_id
_entity_poly.type
_entity_poly.pdbx_seq_one_letter_code
_entity_poly.pdbx_strand_id
1 'polypeptide(L)'
;FRDLVKDLVQKFRTRIELRQIGARQETRIIKGLGICGREVCCATLLQSLDRVSVKMAKEQNMSLNPEKISGLCGRLMCCLGYEYDCYAEMKKDMPKCGKTIQTPEGRGKVIRQSALNGEIVVALESGKETTFKVKDLPR
;
A
#
# COMPACT_ATOMS: atom_id res chain seq x y z
N PHE A 1 14.45 -11.80 31.93
CA PHE A 1 15.71 -11.42 31.24
C PHE A 1 16.72 -10.70 32.15
N ARG A 2 16.33 -10.30 33.38
CA ARG A 2 17.23 -9.54 34.29
C ARG A 2 18.48 -10.34 34.62
N ASP A 3 18.36 -11.62 34.93
CA ASP A 3 19.49 -12.47 35.31
C ASP A 3 20.39 -12.75 34.12
N LEU A 4 19.81 -12.98 32.92
CA LEU A 4 20.56 -13.09 31.65
C LEU A 4 21.45 -11.84 31.45
N VAL A 5 20.91 -10.63 31.66
CA VAL A 5 21.69 -9.38 31.51
C VAL A 5 22.85 -9.35 32.50
N LYS A 6 22.64 -9.76 33.77
CA LYS A 6 23.72 -9.82 34.79
C LYS A 6 24.82 -10.79 34.35
N ASP A 7 24.47 -11.99 33.93
CA ASP A 7 25.42 -13.00 33.47
C ASP A 7 26.25 -12.52 32.28
N LEU A 8 25.58 -11.85 31.33
CA LEU A 8 26.26 -11.25 30.17
C LEU A 8 27.22 -10.14 30.57
N VAL A 9 26.81 -9.25 31.51
CA VAL A 9 27.67 -8.18 32.03
C VAL A 9 28.91 -8.77 32.72
N GLN A 10 28.73 -9.81 33.52
CA GLN A 10 29.87 -10.49 34.21
C GLN A 10 30.82 -11.13 33.19
N LYS A 11 30.27 -11.83 32.17
CA LYS A 11 31.06 -12.58 31.19
C LYS A 11 31.83 -11.63 30.26
N PHE A 12 31.19 -10.61 29.75
CA PHE A 12 31.77 -9.69 28.74
C PHE A 12 32.39 -8.44 29.30
N ARG A 13 32.19 -8.17 30.62
CA ARG A 13 32.69 -6.98 31.32
C ARG A 13 32.40 -5.66 30.60
N THR A 14 31.22 -5.58 29.98
CA THR A 14 30.76 -4.41 29.24
C THR A 14 29.32 -4.08 29.58
N ARG A 15 28.91 -2.86 29.29
CA ARG A 15 27.49 -2.45 29.45
C ARG A 15 26.63 -3.17 28.46
N ILE A 16 25.65 -3.91 28.97
CA ILE A 16 24.64 -4.60 28.17
C ILE A 16 23.32 -3.83 28.23
N GLU A 17 22.75 -3.52 27.08
CA GLU A 17 21.44 -2.88 26.94
C GLU A 17 20.48 -3.83 26.21
N LEU A 18 19.37 -4.14 26.87
CA LEU A 18 18.30 -4.95 26.30
C LEU A 18 17.19 -4.04 25.79
N ARG A 19 16.88 -4.11 24.51
CA ARG A 19 15.78 -3.36 23.90
C ARG A 19 14.77 -4.29 23.25
N GLN A 20 13.51 -4.09 23.58
CA GLN A 20 12.44 -4.75 22.87
C GLN A 20 12.21 -4.03 21.52
N ILE A 21 12.25 -4.77 20.44
CA ILE A 21 12.00 -4.27 19.08
C ILE A 21 10.74 -4.89 18.49
N GLY A 22 10.06 -4.15 17.62
CA GLY A 22 8.91 -4.67 16.89
C GLY A 22 9.35 -5.39 15.61
N ALA A 23 8.51 -6.27 15.07
CA ALA A 23 8.79 -7.09 13.88
C ALA A 23 9.27 -6.27 12.66
N ARG A 24 8.80 -5.04 12.47
CA ARG A 24 9.28 -4.17 11.40
C ARG A 24 10.70 -3.64 11.67
N GLN A 25 11.05 -3.38 12.93
CA GLN A 25 12.41 -2.99 13.30
C GLN A 25 13.39 -4.15 13.13
N GLU A 26 12.97 -5.36 13.49
CA GLU A 26 13.72 -6.58 13.22
C GLU A 26 13.99 -6.74 11.72
N THR A 27 12.94 -6.66 10.89
CA THR A 27 13.07 -6.71 9.42
C THR A 27 14.00 -5.61 8.89
N ARG A 28 13.99 -4.41 9.49
CA ARG A 28 14.89 -3.32 9.12
C ARG A 28 16.37 -3.64 9.39
N ILE A 29 16.64 -4.36 10.47
CA ILE A 29 18.01 -4.75 10.88
C ILE A 29 18.50 -5.93 10.03
N ILE A 30 17.68 -6.97 9.88
CA ILE A 30 18.01 -8.19 9.12
C ILE A 30 18.03 -7.88 7.62
N LYS A 31 17.23 -6.90 7.17
CA LYS A 31 17.00 -6.57 5.77
C LYS A 31 16.26 -7.68 5.03
N GLY A 32 16.28 -7.67 3.70
CA GLY A 32 15.64 -8.64 2.84
C GLY A 32 14.96 -7.98 1.64
N LEU A 33 14.37 -8.79 0.78
CA LEU A 33 13.65 -8.34 -0.41
C LEU A 33 12.14 -8.35 -0.16
N GLY A 34 11.47 -7.26 -0.53
CA GLY A 34 10.02 -7.21 -0.56
C GLY A 34 9.44 -8.03 -1.73
N ILE A 35 8.12 -8.21 -1.74
CA ILE A 35 7.41 -8.87 -2.86
C ILE A 35 7.60 -8.16 -4.21
N CYS A 36 8.03 -6.90 -4.21
CA CYS A 36 8.38 -6.11 -5.39
C CYS A 36 9.81 -6.35 -5.91
N GLY A 37 10.60 -7.23 -5.27
CA GLY A 37 11.98 -7.53 -5.63
C GLY A 37 13.02 -6.48 -5.20
N ARG A 38 12.60 -5.40 -4.51
CA ARG A 38 13.50 -4.38 -3.96
C ARG A 38 13.78 -4.65 -2.49
N GLU A 39 14.88 -4.13 -1.96
CA GLU A 39 15.10 -4.12 -0.51
C GLU A 39 13.92 -3.49 0.23
N VAL A 40 13.67 -3.99 1.44
CA VAL A 40 12.55 -3.53 2.27
C VAL A 40 12.62 -2.01 2.49
N CYS A 41 11.51 -1.31 2.20
CA CYS A 41 11.44 0.15 2.25
C CYS A 41 11.82 0.73 3.61
N CYS A 42 11.55 0.00 4.70
CA CYS A 42 11.91 0.44 6.05
C CYS A 42 13.42 0.45 6.31
N ALA A 43 14.21 -0.27 5.52
CA ALA A 43 15.67 -0.25 5.64
C ALA A 43 16.32 0.80 4.73
N THR A 44 15.69 1.14 3.61
CA THR A 44 16.28 2.00 2.57
C THR A 44 15.65 3.40 2.51
N LEU A 45 14.36 3.49 2.20
CA LEU A 45 13.69 4.73 1.80
C LEU A 45 12.94 5.40 2.96
N LEU A 46 12.24 4.62 3.80
CA LEU A 46 11.31 5.16 4.81
C LEU A 46 11.94 5.17 6.21
N GLN A 47 12.43 6.31 6.63
CA GLN A 47 13.00 6.48 7.97
C GLN A 47 11.91 6.58 9.05
N SER A 48 10.84 7.33 8.78
CA SER A 48 9.63 7.38 9.60
C SER A 48 8.50 6.64 8.88
N LEU A 49 7.68 5.94 9.64
CA LEU A 49 6.60 5.12 9.10
C LEU A 49 5.31 5.46 9.82
N ASP A 50 4.39 6.08 9.09
CA ASP A 50 3.04 6.33 9.53
C ASP A 50 2.22 5.05 9.64
N ARG A 51 1.07 5.15 10.30
CA ARG A 51 0.16 4.02 10.44
C ARG A 51 -0.47 3.69 9.09
N VAL A 52 -0.28 2.47 8.63
CA VAL A 52 -0.90 1.97 7.41
C VAL A 52 -2.22 1.29 7.74
N SER A 53 -3.24 1.57 6.94
CA SER A 53 -4.58 0.99 7.09
C SER A 53 -5.01 0.23 5.84
N VAL A 54 -5.97 -0.69 6.01
CA VAL A 54 -6.59 -1.43 4.89
C VAL A 54 -7.30 -0.50 3.91
N LYS A 55 -7.77 0.69 4.38
CA LYS A 55 -8.36 1.71 3.51
C LYS A 55 -7.36 2.16 2.42
N MET A 56 -6.08 2.30 2.77
CA MET A 56 -5.04 2.69 1.81
C MET A 56 -4.85 1.64 0.72
N ALA A 57 -4.96 0.35 1.05
CA ALA A 57 -4.92 -0.72 0.04
C ALA A 57 -6.14 -0.68 -0.90
N LYS A 58 -7.34 -0.40 -0.38
CA LYS A 58 -8.56 -0.21 -1.19
C LYS A 58 -8.42 0.97 -2.14
N GLU A 59 -7.88 2.09 -1.68
CA GLU A 59 -7.65 3.27 -2.54
C GLU A 59 -6.67 2.97 -3.67
N GLN A 60 -5.71 2.08 -3.45
CA GLN A 60 -4.76 1.65 -4.48
C GLN A 60 -5.27 0.48 -5.33
N ASN A 61 -6.57 0.12 -5.21
CA ASN A 61 -7.21 -0.99 -5.92
C ASN A 61 -6.51 -2.35 -5.72
N MET A 62 -5.83 -2.53 -4.59
CA MET A 62 -5.18 -3.79 -4.27
C MET A 62 -6.18 -4.80 -3.73
N SER A 63 -5.95 -6.07 -4.04
CA SER A 63 -6.67 -7.17 -3.42
C SER A 63 -6.45 -7.15 -1.90
N LEU A 64 -7.51 -7.35 -1.13
CA LEU A 64 -7.44 -7.39 0.34
C LEU A 64 -6.93 -8.74 0.88
N ASN A 65 -6.43 -9.62 0.03
CA ASN A 65 -5.79 -10.84 0.47
C ASN A 65 -4.56 -10.47 1.33
N PRO A 66 -4.47 -10.95 2.58
CA PRO A 66 -3.35 -10.68 3.48
C PRO A 66 -1.99 -10.92 2.86
N GLU A 67 -1.84 -11.97 2.07
CA GLU A 67 -0.58 -12.30 1.37
C GLU A 67 -0.15 -11.23 0.36
N LYS A 68 -1.11 -10.50 -0.23
CA LYS A 68 -0.86 -9.47 -1.23
C LYS A 68 -0.57 -8.09 -0.63
N ILE A 69 -1.04 -7.83 0.60
CA ILE A 69 -0.92 -6.52 1.26
C ILE A 69 0.01 -6.54 2.47
N SER A 70 0.55 -7.70 2.86
CA SER A 70 1.52 -7.82 3.95
C SER A 70 2.95 -7.76 3.44
N GLY A 71 3.79 -7.06 4.18
CA GLY A 71 5.24 -7.05 3.94
C GLY A 71 5.95 -8.20 4.63
N LEU A 72 7.26 -8.31 4.42
CA LEU A 72 8.13 -9.31 5.01
C LEU A 72 8.04 -9.36 6.55
N CYS A 73 7.77 -8.22 7.19
CA CYS A 73 7.58 -8.11 8.64
C CYS A 73 6.21 -8.61 9.16
N GLY A 74 5.36 -9.17 8.30
CA GLY A 74 4.00 -9.63 8.64
C GLY A 74 2.97 -8.52 8.88
N ARG A 75 3.35 -7.24 8.78
CA ARG A 75 2.45 -6.08 8.86
C ARG A 75 2.09 -5.59 7.48
N LEU A 76 1.06 -4.74 7.37
CA LEU A 76 0.71 -4.07 6.11
C LEU A 76 1.94 -3.38 5.50
N MET A 77 2.07 -3.47 4.18
CA MET A 77 3.18 -2.89 3.43
C MET A 77 3.26 -1.38 3.64
N CYS A 78 4.44 -0.89 3.97
CA CYS A 78 4.69 0.53 4.22
C CYS A 78 4.56 1.40 2.95
N CYS A 79 4.79 0.84 1.77
CA CYS A 79 4.56 1.54 0.50
C CYS A 79 3.10 1.95 0.31
N LEU A 80 2.12 1.21 0.87
CA LEU A 80 0.71 1.60 0.83
C LEU A 80 0.46 2.95 1.52
N GLY A 81 1.14 3.22 2.63
CA GLY A 81 1.06 4.52 3.29
C GLY A 81 1.81 5.60 2.52
N TYR A 82 3.01 5.28 2.04
CA TYR A 82 3.85 6.21 1.31
C TYR A 82 3.21 6.73 0.02
N GLU A 83 2.54 5.86 -0.72
CA GLU A 83 1.91 6.20 -2.01
C GLU A 83 0.47 6.72 -1.85
N TYR A 84 -0.13 6.63 -0.65
CA TYR A 84 -1.55 6.91 -0.44
C TYR A 84 -2.00 8.28 -0.92
N ASP A 85 -1.28 9.34 -0.56
CA ASP A 85 -1.65 10.70 -0.90
C ASP A 85 -1.60 10.93 -2.41
N CYS A 86 -0.62 10.35 -3.09
CA CYS A 86 -0.49 10.40 -4.53
C CYS A 86 -1.71 9.77 -5.24
N TYR A 87 -2.12 8.56 -4.80
CA TYR A 87 -3.31 7.91 -5.33
C TYR A 87 -4.59 8.66 -5.01
N ALA A 88 -4.71 9.19 -3.80
CA ALA A 88 -5.87 9.98 -3.39
C ALA A 88 -6.00 11.25 -4.24
N GLU A 89 -4.90 11.90 -4.57
CA GLU A 89 -4.86 13.07 -5.42
C GLU A 89 -5.26 12.76 -6.87
N MET A 90 -4.68 11.71 -7.45
CA MET A 90 -5.04 11.25 -8.81
C MET A 90 -6.52 10.88 -8.93
N LYS A 91 -7.13 10.35 -7.86
CA LYS A 91 -8.55 9.94 -7.85
C LYS A 91 -9.54 11.07 -7.62
N LYS A 92 -9.10 12.27 -7.19
CA LYS A 92 -10.02 13.40 -6.93
C LYS A 92 -10.88 13.74 -8.15
N ASP A 93 -10.29 13.71 -9.33
CA ASP A 93 -10.95 14.07 -10.59
C ASP A 93 -11.61 12.88 -11.28
N MET A 94 -11.53 11.68 -10.69
CA MET A 94 -12.09 10.46 -11.27
C MET A 94 -13.51 10.20 -10.79
N PRO A 95 -14.44 9.78 -11.67
CA PRO A 95 -15.78 9.37 -11.25
C PRO A 95 -15.70 8.10 -10.40
N LYS A 96 -16.37 8.09 -9.24
CA LYS A 96 -16.34 6.96 -8.29
C LYS A 96 -16.89 5.68 -8.90
N CYS A 97 -16.31 4.53 -8.53
CA CYS A 97 -16.86 3.22 -8.91
C CYS A 97 -18.32 3.10 -8.45
N GLY A 98 -19.16 2.54 -9.31
CA GLY A 98 -20.60 2.41 -9.09
C GLY A 98 -21.42 3.61 -9.54
N LYS A 99 -20.81 4.76 -9.88
CA LYS A 99 -21.52 5.94 -10.40
C LYS A 99 -21.86 5.72 -11.88
N THR A 100 -23.07 6.10 -12.27
CA THR A 100 -23.48 6.16 -13.69
C THR A 100 -23.00 7.47 -14.29
N ILE A 101 -22.36 7.37 -15.44
CA ILE A 101 -21.81 8.51 -16.19
C ILE A 101 -22.27 8.47 -17.65
N GLN A 102 -22.24 9.62 -18.29
CA GLN A 102 -22.44 9.74 -19.72
C GLN A 102 -21.08 9.57 -20.40
N THR A 103 -21.03 8.65 -21.38
CA THR A 103 -19.84 8.43 -22.21
C THR A 103 -20.18 8.74 -23.67
N PRO A 104 -19.18 8.90 -24.55
CA PRO A 104 -19.44 9.07 -25.99
C PRO A 104 -20.24 7.94 -26.62
N GLU A 105 -20.17 6.73 -26.04
CA GLU A 105 -20.89 5.54 -26.52
C GLU A 105 -22.23 5.30 -25.80
N GLY A 106 -22.66 6.19 -24.91
CA GLY A 106 -23.91 6.08 -24.18
C GLY A 106 -23.76 6.12 -22.67
N ARG A 107 -24.84 5.86 -21.95
CA ARG A 107 -24.82 5.78 -20.48
C ARG A 107 -24.22 4.46 -20.02
N GLY A 108 -23.41 4.54 -18.97
CA GLY A 108 -22.82 3.34 -18.39
C GLY A 108 -22.39 3.54 -16.94
N LYS A 109 -22.20 2.43 -16.22
CA LYS A 109 -21.79 2.39 -14.83
C LYS A 109 -20.29 2.13 -14.71
N VAL A 110 -19.58 2.94 -13.94
CA VAL A 110 -18.16 2.74 -13.67
C VAL A 110 -17.94 1.49 -12.83
N ILE A 111 -17.22 0.51 -13.39
CA ILE A 111 -16.89 -0.75 -12.70
C ILE A 111 -15.54 -0.66 -12.01
N ARG A 112 -14.54 -0.10 -12.71
CA ARG A 112 -13.15 -0.07 -12.26
C ARG A 112 -12.50 1.26 -12.62
N GLN A 113 -11.54 1.67 -11.80
CA GLN A 113 -10.71 2.85 -12.01
C GLN A 113 -9.24 2.43 -12.05
N SER A 114 -8.44 3.03 -12.93
CA SER A 114 -6.99 2.94 -12.94
C SER A 114 -6.42 4.35 -12.73
N ALA A 115 -6.07 4.67 -11.49
CA ALA A 115 -5.57 6.00 -11.14
C ALA A 115 -4.29 6.36 -11.89
N LEU A 116 -3.37 5.40 -12.02
CA LEU A 116 -2.07 5.61 -12.67
C LEU A 116 -2.20 5.91 -14.17
N ASN A 117 -3.13 5.25 -14.86
CA ASN A 117 -3.36 5.45 -16.29
C ASN A 117 -4.35 6.59 -16.58
N GLY A 118 -5.07 7.08 -15.54
CA GLY A 118 -6.17 8.01 -15.73
C GLY A 118 -7.34 7.42 -16.50
N GLU A 119 -7.58 6.10 -16.37
CA GLU A 119 -8.58 5.35 -17.12
C GLU A 119 -9.68 4.80 -16.22
N ILE A 120 -10.85 4.65 -16.79
CA ILE A 120 -11.99 4.00 -16.14
C ILE A 120 -12.56 2.93 -17.05
N VAL A 121 -13.03 1.85 -16.49
CA VAL A 121 -13.81 0.82 -17.19
C VAL A 121 -15.28 1.03 -16.86
N VAL A 122 -16.08 1.18 -17.91
CA VAL A 122 -17.51 1.45 -17.82
C VAL A 122 -18.29 0.30 -18.44
N ALA A 123 -19.27 -0.26 -17.71
CA ALA A 123 -20.28 -1.13 -18.29
C ALA A 123 -21.38 -0.28 -18.90
N LEU A 124 -21.50 -0.34 -20.20
CA LEU A 124 -22.58 0.30 -20.96
C LEU A 124 -23.89 -0.46 -20.79
N GLU A 125 -25.02 0.21 -20.98
CA GLU A 125 -26.36 -0.43 -20.96
C GLU A 125 -26.49 -1.54 -22.04
N SER A 126 -25.67 -1.50 -23.08
CA SER A 126 -25.56 -2.55 -24.09
C SER A 126 -24.90 -3.84 -23.59
N GLY A 127 -24.42 -3.89 -22.35
CA GLY A 127 -23.70 -5.03 -21.77
C GLY A 127 -22.22 -5.09 -22.15
N LYS A 128 -21.71 -4.15 -22.93
CA LYS A 128 -20.30 -4.08 -23.33
C LYS A 128 -19.48 -3.30 -22.29
N GLU A 129 -18.30 -3.82 -21.93
CA GLU A 129 -17.33 -3.11 -21.12
C GLU A 129 -16.35 -2.37 -22.03
N THR A 130 -16.23 -1.06 -21.83
CA THR A 130 -15.32 -0.20 -22.61
C THR A 130 -14.46 0.64 -21.65
N THR A 131 -13.19 0.84 -22.03
CA THR A 131 -12.24 1.67 -21.27
C THR A 131 -12.20 3.06 -21.87
N PHE A 132 -12.37 4.08 -21.01
CA PHE A 132 -12.30 5.50 -21.38
C PHE A 132 -11.24 6.20 -20.56
N LYS A 133 -10.53 7.17 -21.14
CA LYS A 133 -9.69 8.09 -20.39
C LYS A 133 -10.56 9.15 -19.75
N VAL A 134 -10.25 9.49 -18.51
CA VAL A 134 -11.01 10.51 -17.75
C VAL A 134 -11.02 11.87 -18.47
N LYS A 135 -9.95 12.18 -19.21
CA LYS A 135 -9.83 13.41 -19.99
C LYS A 135 -10.82 13.52 -21.16
N ASP A 136 -11.27 12.39 -21.68
CA ASP A 136 -12.14 12.30 -22.86
C ASP A 136 -13.64 12.25 -22.47
N LEU A 137 -13.94 12.28 -21.17
CA LEU A 137 -15.31 12.29 -20.67
C LEU A 137 -15.90 13.68 -20.74
N PRO A 138 -17.15 13.83 -21.18
CA PRO A 138 -17.87 15.08 -21.09
C PRO A 138 -18.03 15.49 -19.62
N ARG A 139 -17.67 16.75 -19.31
CA ARG A 139 -17.82 17.34 -17.96
C ARG A 139 -19.27 17.65 -17.62
#